data_02a5e29ca1df2b1c044a7fa9a6f88652
#
_entry.id   02a5e29ca1df2b1c044a7fa9a6f88652
#
_cell.length_a   1.000
_cell.length_b   1.000
_cell.length_c   1.000
_cell.angle_alpha   90.00
_cell.angle_beta   90.00
_cell.angle_gamma   90.00
#
_symmetry.space_group_name_H-M   'P 1'
#
loop_
_entity.id
_entity.type
_entity.pdbx_description
1 polymer ?
#
loop_
_entity_poly.entity_id
_entity_poly.type
_entity_poly.pdbx_seq_one_letter_code
_entity_poly.pdbx_strand_id
1 'polypeptide(L)'
;MMKSTLHIIKNISRMLGYIIKFAPMYFFSMTIFCIYVSAVDTLSGTIAVQYIFNSLQNGASFKEVFMFLIFVTSAMVLRHIIGALVNYLSPLAPTKMKAGMNRIISQPAVKMDLEYYETPKFYND
;
A
#
# COMPACT_ATOMS: atom_id res chain seq x y z
N MET A 1 3.52 13.29 -27.03
CA MET A 1 3.66 13.21 -25.57
C MET A 1 2.34 12.90 -24.83
N MET A 2 1.25 13.59 -25.08
CA MET A 2 -0.05 13.39 -24.39
C MET A 2 -0.68 11.97 -24.51
N LYS A 3 -0.57 11.30 -25.67
CA LYS A 3 -1.12 9.93 -25.85
C LYS A 3 -0.41 8.87 -24.99
N SER A 4 0.90 9.00 -24.77
CA SER A 4 1.68 8.08 -23.93
C SER A 4 1.28 8.21 -22.44
N THR A 5 1.07 9.43 -21.97
CA THR A 5 0.63 9.69 -20.57
C THR A 5 -0.76 9.13 -20.31
N LEU A 6 -1.68 9.24 -21.28
CA LEU A 6 -3.03 8.69 -21.15
C LEU A 6 -3.04 7.15 -21.05
N HIS A 7 -2.16 6.48 -21.80
CA HIS A 7 -1.97 5.03 -21.72
C HIS A 7 -1.41 4.59 -20.36
N ILE A 8 -0.47 5.34 -19.81
CA ILE A 8 0.11 5.06 -18.48
C ILE A 8 -0.97 5.19 -17.41
N ILE A 9 -1.74 6.27 -17.42
CA ILE A 9 -2.83 6.50 -16.45
C ILE A 9 -3.89 5.38 -16.53
N LYS A 10 -4.27 4.98 -17.75
CA LYS A 10 -5.24 3.88 -17.95
C LYS A 10 -4.72 2.54 -17.42
N ASN A 11 -3.44 2.26 -17.60
CA ASN A 11 -2.81 1.04 -17.10
C ASN A 11 -2.71 1.05 -15.57
N ILE A 12 -2.34 2.17 -14.95
CA ILE A 12 -2.31 2.34 -13.50
C ILE A 12 -3.72 2.17 -12.91
N SER A 13 -4.74 2.77 -13.52
CA SER A 13 -6.13 2.63 -13.08
C SER A 13 -6.62 1.18 -13.14
N ARG A 14 -6.26 0.44 -14.20
CA ARG A 14 -6.58 -1.00 -14.30
C ARG A 14 -5.86 -1.82 -13.23
N MET A 15 -4.57 -1.56 -13.00
CA MET A 15 -3.81 -2.26 -11.95
C MET A 15 -4.37 -1.99 -10.56
N LEU A 16 -4.73 -0.75 -10.25
CA LEU A 16 -5.42 -0.38 -9.00
C LEU A 16 -6.75 -1.14 -8.85
N GLY A 17 -7.54 -1.22 -9.92
CA GLY A 17 -8.79 -1.99 -9.94
C GLY A 17 -8.57 -3.48 -9.61
N TYR A 18 -7.50 -4.09 -10.12
CA TYR A 18 -7.15 -5.47 -9.77
C TYR A 18 -6.71 -5.63 -8.32
N ILE A 19 -5.92 -4.69 -7.78
CA ILE A 19 -5.49 -4.72 -6.38
C ILE A 19 -6.71 -4.64 -5.44
N ILE A 20 -7.63 -3.70 -5.70
CA ILE A 20 -8.85 -3.54 -4.92
C ILE A 20 -9.74 -4.79 -5.02
N LYS A 21 -9.79 -5.45 -6.18
CA LYS A 21 -10.61 -6.64 -6.40
C LYS A 21 -10.05 -7.89 -5.69
N PHE A 22 -8.73 -8.10 -5.72
CA PHE A 22 -8.11 -9.33 -5.22
C PHE A 22 -7.56 -9.22 -3.80
N ALA A 23 -7.22 -8.01 -3.35
CA ALA A 23 -6.66 -7.77 -2.03
C ALA A 23 -7.19 -6.46 -1.39
N PRO A 24 -8.52 -6.30 -1.22
CA PRO A 24 -9.09 -5.05 -0.71
C PRO A 24 -8.59 -4.70 0.69
N MET A 25 -8.54 -5.69 1.59
CA MET A 25 -8.05 -5.49 2.97
C MET A 25 -6.61 -4.96 2.99
N TYR A 26 -5.75 -5.47 2.11
CA TYR A 26 -4.38 -5.00 2.00
C TYR A 26 -4.32 -3.55 1.51
N PHE A 27 -5.08 -3.22 0.48
CA PHE A 27 -5.13 -1.86 -0.06
C PHE A 27 -5.56 -0.83 0.99
N PHE A 28 -6.66 -1.10 1.71
CA PHE A 28 -7.17 -0.21 2.75
C PHE A 28 -6.19 -0.10 3.93
N SER A 29 -5.63 -1.22 4.41
CA SER A 29 -4.67 -1.19 5.52
C SER A 29 -3.40 -0.42 5.16
N MET A 30 -2.87 -0.59 3.94
CA MET A 30 -1.72 0.17 3.46
C MET A 30 -2.02 1.67 3.32
N THR A 31 -3.20 2.03 2.82
CA THR A 31 -3.60 3.43 2.70
C THR A 31 -3.69 4.10 4.07
N ILE A 32 -4.34 3.46 5.04
CA ILE A 32 -4.44 3.96 6.41
C ILE A 32 -3.06 4.07 7.05
N PHE A 33 -2.21 3.07 6.85
CA PHE A 33 -0.85 3.08 7.36
C PHE A 33 -0.01 4.22 6.77
N CYS A 34 -0.09 4.47 5.46
CA CYS A 34 0.61 5.59 4.83
C CYS A 34 0.16 6.96 5.39
N ILE A 35 -1.14 7.15 5.61
CA ILE A 35 -1.67 8.38 6.21
C ILE A 35 -1.14 8.53 7.64
N TYR A 36 -1.17 7.46 8.44
CA TYR A 36 -0.66 7.46 9.80
C TYR A 36 0.84 7.79 9.85
N VAL A 37 1.66 7.14 9.01
CA VAL A 37 3.10 7.41 8.92
C VAL A 37 3.37 8.87 8.59
N SER A 38 2.69 9.43 7.59
CA SER A 38 2.86 10.83 7.20
C SER A 38 2.48 11.80 8.32
N ALA A 39 1.42 11.51 9.07
CA ALA A 39 1.02 12.31 10.22
C ALA A 39 2.07 12.27 11.35
N VAL A 40 2.60 11.08 11.66
CA VAL A 40 3.64 10.93 12.70
C VAL A 40 4.95 11.59 12.27
N ASP A 41 5.34 11.51 10.99
CA ASP A 41 6.55 12.18 10.48
C ASP A 41 6.42 13.70 10.55
N THR A 42 5.26 14.25 10.22
CA THR A 42 4.99 15.69 10.36
C THR A 42 5.00 16.11 11.83
N LEU A 43 4.39 15.33 12.69
CA LEU A 43 4.36 15.60 14.13
C LEU A 43 5.77 15.59 14.75
N SER A 44 6.55 14.56 14.46
CA SER A 44 7.87 14.38 15.05
C SER A 44 8.94 15.31 14.45
N GLY A 45 8.86 15.59 13.15
CA GLY A 45 9.81 16.45 12.45
C GLY A 45 9.53 17.94 12.66
N THR A 46 8.38 18.39 12.15
CA THR A 46 8.09 19.83 12.09
C THR A 46 7.45 20.36 13.36
N ILE A 47 6.37 19.71 13.80
CA ILE A 47 5.56 20.23 14.93
C ILE A 47 6.32 20.09 16.25
N ALA A 48 7.04 18.98 16.46
CA ALA A 48 7.80 18.79 17.70
C ALA A 48 8.93 19.80 17.85
N VAL A 49 9.65 20.06 16.76
CA VAL A 49 10.74 21.06 16.77
C VAL A 49 10.19 22.45 17.05
N GLN A 50 9.12 22.86 16.36
CA GLN A 50 8.48 24.17 16.59
C GLN A 50 7.97 24.29 18.03
N TYR A 51 7.31 23.23 18.54
CA TYR A 51 6.78 23.26 19.90
C TYR A 51 7.90 23.41 20.94
N ILE A 52 9.00 22.69 20.80
CA ILE A 52 10.15 22.79 21.72
C ILE A 52 10.74 24.20 21.70
N PHE A 53 11.00 24.76 20.50
CA PHE A 53 11.53 26.12 20.37
C PHE A 53 10.60 27.17 20.99
N ASN A 54 9.32 27.11 20.67
CA ASN A 54 8.33 28.05 21.22
C ASN A 54 8.21 27.92 22.74
N SER A 55 8.23 26.70 23.27
CA SER A 55 8.16 26.43 24.70
C SER A 55 9.37 26.98 25.44
N LEU A 56 10.57 26.83 24.86
CA LEU A 56 11.79 27.40 25.42
C LEU A 56 11.78 28.93 25.42
N GLN A 57 11.30 29.56 24.36
CA GLN A 57 11.20 31.02 24.26
C GLN A 57 10.15 31.58 25.23
N ASN A 58 9.05 30.87 25.46
CA ASN A 58 7.98 31.31 26.38
C ASN A 58 8.20 30.92 27.83
N GLY A 59 9.34 30.33 28.18
CA GLY A 59 9.66 29.91 29.55
C GLY A 59 8.75 28.81 30.08
N ALA A 60 8.26 27.92 29.20
CA ALA A 60 7.41 26.80 29.58
C ALA A 60 8.12 25.86 30.59
N SER A 61 7.31 25.22 31.43
CA SER A 61 7.81 24.27 32.41
C SER A 61 8.48 23.07 31.73
N PHE A 62 9.63 22.63 32.24
CA PHE A 62 10.31 21.42 31.79
C PHE A 62 9.35 20.20 31.74
N LYS A 63 8.42 20.11 32.69
CA LYS A 63 7.44 19.06 32.77
C LYS A 63 6.52 19.00 31.53
N GLU A 64 6.08 20.16 31.01
CA GLU A 64 5.22 20.24 29.82
C GLU A 64 5.94 19.77 28.57
N VAL A 65 7.18 20.24 28.35
CA VAL A 65 8.02 19.82 27.22
C VAL A 65 8.31 18.32 27.30
N PHE A 66 8.61 17.82 28.49
CA PHE A 66 8.90 16.39 28.70
C PHE A 66 7.69 15.50 28.42
N MET A 67 6.49 15.88 28.88
CA MET A 67 5.25 15.15 28.58
C MET A 67 4.96 15.12 27.08
N PHE A 68 5.18 16.23 26.40
CA PHE A 68 5.02 16.26 24.93
C PHE A 68 6.01 15.35 24.21
N LEU A 69 7.27 15.32 24.64
CA LEU A 69 8.28 14.41 24.10
C LEU A 69 7.92 12.93 24.30
N ILE A 70 7.40 12.56 25.48
CA ILE A 70 6.89 11.20 25.73
C ILE A 70 5.77 10.86 24.74
N PHE A 71 4.83 11.78 24.51
CA PHE A 71 3.74 11.56 23.56
C PHE A 71 4.26 11.33 22.15
N VAL A 72 5.16 12.18 21.64
CA VAL A 72 5.75 12.04 20.31
C VAL A 72 6.54 10.73 20.18
N THR A 73 7.33 10.40 21.18
CA THR A 73 8.12 9.15 21.20
C THR A 73 7.21 7.92 21.19
N SER A 74 6.13 7.95 21.97
CA SER A 74 5.12 6.87 21.98
C SER A 74 4.47 6.67 20.62
N ALA A 75 4.14 7.77 19.92
CA ALA A 75 3.61 7.71 18.57
C ALA A 75 4.61 7.10 17.56
N MET A 76 5.89 7.42 17.68
CA MET A 76 6.96 6.83 16.86
C MET A 76 7.14 5.34 17.13
N VAL A 77 7.13 4.91 18.39
CA VAL A 77 7.20 3.48 18.74
C VAL A 77 6.00 2.73 18.17
N LEU A 78 4.80 3.25 18.32
CA LEU A 78 3.58 2.66 17.76
C LEU A 78 3.66 2.54 16.23
N ARG A 79 4.20 3.55 15.55
CA ARG A 79 4.47 3.51 14.10
C ARG A 79 5.35 2.31 13.72
N HIS A 80 6.44 2.07 14.45
CA HIS A 80 7.34 0.95 14.17
C HIS A 80 6.65 -0.41 14.38
N ILE A 81 5.84 -0.55 15.43
CA ILE A 81 5.07 -1.77 15.69
C ILE A 81 4.07 -2.04 14.56
N ILE A 82 3.28 -1.03 14.17
CA ILE A 82 2.31 -1.15 13.07
C ILE A 82 3.04 -1.43 11.76
N GLY A 83 4.17 -0.77 11.50
CA GLY A 83 5.00 -1.02 10.33
C GLY A 83 5.50 -2.45 10.24
N ALA A 84 5.94 -3.03 11.34
CA ALA A 84 6.37 -4.43 11.41
C ALA A 84 5.20 -5.39 11.08
N LEU A 85 4.00 -5.12 11.62
CA LEU A 85 2.80 -5.90 11.32
C LEU A 85 2.41 -5.81 9.84
N VAL A 86 2.42 -4.62 9.27
CA VAL A 86 2.11 -4.40 7.84
C VAL A 86 3.13 -5.11 6.96
N ASN A 87 4.41 -5.03 7.28
CA ASN A 87 5.47 -5.74 6.55
C ASN A 87 5.35 -7.26 6.65
N TYR A 88 4.91 -7.79 7.79
CA TYR A 88 4.65 -9.21 7.95
C TYR A 88 3.47 -9.68 7.08
N LEU A 89 2.43 -8.88 6.94
CA LEU A 89 1.25 -9.19 6.13
C LEU A 89 1.46 -8.89 4.62
N SER A 90 2.42 -8.05 4.28
CA SER A 90 2.70 -7.63 2.91
C SER A 90 2.92 -8.77 1.90
N PRO A 91 3.65 -9.87 2.22
CA PRO A 91 3.87 -10.98 1.29
C PRO A 91 2.60 -11.75 0.92
N LEU A 92 1.53 -11.65 1.72
CA LEU A 92 0.26 -12.35 1.44
C LEU A 92 -0.52 -11.73 0.27
N ALA A 93 -0.35 -10.43 0.02
CA ALA A 93 -1.06 -9.72 -1.04
C ALA A 93 -0.60 -10.15 -2.45
N PRO A 94 0.70 -10.18 -2.79
CA PRO A 94 1.15 -10.62 -4.11
C PRO A 94 0.82 -12.09 -4.36
N THR A 95 0.82 -12.95 -3.33
CA THR A 95 0.43 -14.36 -3.46
C THR A 95 -1.05 -14.49 -3.86
N LYS A 96 -1.95 -13.75 -3.21
CA LYS A 96 -3.38 -13.73 -3.56
C LYS A 96 -3.62 -13.13 -4.93
N MET A 97 -2.91 -12.05 -5.30
CA MET A 97 -2.99 -11.46 -6.63
C MET A 97 -2.51 -12.42 -7.71
N LYS A 98 -1.37 -13.10 -7.51
CA LYS A 98 -0.83 -14.07 -8.46
C LYS A 98 -1.79 -15.25 -8.68
N ALA A 99 -2.39 -15.76 -7.62
CA ALA A 99 -3.41 -16.81 -7.71
C ALA A 99 -4.66 -16.34 -8.46
N GLY A 100 -5.14 -15.12 -8.19
CA GLY A 100 -6.28 -14.53 -8.88
C GLY A 100 -6.02 -14.26 -10.37
N MET A 101 -4.84 -13.73 -10.72
CA MET A 101 -4.44 -13.49 -12.10
C MET A 101 -4.23 -14.79 -12.87
N ASN A 102 -3.58 -15.79 -12.27
CA ASN A 102 -3.43 -17.11 -12.90
C ASN A 102 -4.79 -17.72 -13.23
N ARG A 103 -5.77 -17.59 -12.32
CA ARG A 103 -7.14 -18.09 -12.58
C ARG A 103 -7.80 -17.39 -13.77
N ILE A 104 -7.59 -16.09 -13.95
CA ILE A 104 -8.15 -15.33 -15.08
C ILE A 104 -7.46 -15.68 -16.40
N ILE A 105 -6.14 -15.92 -16.38
CA ILE A 105 -5.34 -16.19 -17.58
C ILE A 105 -5.43 -17.66 -17.97
N SER A 106 -5.36 -18.59 -17.01
CA SER A 106 -5.32 -20.02 -17.29
C SER A 106 -6.68 -20.59 -17.71
N GLN A 107 -7.81 -20.07 -17.19
CA GLN A 107 -9.13 -20.59 -17.56
C GLN A 107 -9.48 -20.39 -19.03
N PRO A 108 -9.29 -19.21 -19.66
CA PRO A 108 -9.51 -19.07 -21.10
C PRO A 108 -8.44 -19.79 -21.93
N ALA A 109 -7.19 -19.87 -21.48
CA ALA A 109 -6.14 -20.59 -22.21
C ALA A 109 -6.42 -22.10 -22.30
N VAL A 110 -6.86 -22.72 -21.22
CA VAL A 110 -7.24 -24.15 -21.20
C VAL A 110 -8.46 -24.40 -22.09
N LYS A 111 -9.44 -23.48 -22.13
CA LYS A 111 -10.60 -23.62 -23.03
C LYS A 111 -10.20 -23.47 -24.51
N MET A 112 -9.33 -22.53 -24.84
CA MET A 112 -8.85 -22.34 -26.21
C MET A 112 -8.01 -23.53 -26.68
N ASP A 113 -7.19 -24.09 -25.80
CA ASP A 113 -6.36 -25.27 -26.15
C ASP A 113 -7.21 -26.51 -26.43
N LEU A 114 -8.25 -26.77 -25.63
CA LEU A 114 -9.18 -27.88 -25.87
C LEU A 114 -10.00 -27.70 -27.16
N GLU A 115 -10.52 -26.49 -27.41
CA GLU A 115 -11.32 -26.19 -28.59
C GLU A 115 -10.49 -26.28 -29.88
N TYR A 116 -9.17 -25.95 -29.80
CA TYR A 116 -8.24 -26.04 -30.92
C TYR A 116 -7.85 -27.49 -31.24
N TYR A 117 -7.69 -28.36 -30.22
CA TYR A 117 -7.35 -29.77 -30.37
C TYR A 117 -8.58 -30.63 -30.74
N GLU A 118 -9.80 -30.21 -30.41
CA GLU A 118 -11.05 -30.93 -30.78
C GLU A 118 -11.54 -30.62 -32.19
N THR A 119 -10.92 -29.64 -32.89
CA THR A 119 -11.36 -29.34 -34.28
C THR A 119 -10.75 -30.36 -35.26
N PRO A 120 -11.58 -31.08 -36.05
CA PRO A 120 -11.12 -32.12 -37.01
C PRO A 120 -10.14 -31.62 -38.06
N LYS A 121 -10.03 -30.32 -38.28
CA LYS A 121 -9.07 -29.70 -39.22
C LYS A 121 -7.61 -29.86 -38.83
N PHE A 122 -7.30 -30.07 -37.55
CA PHE A 122 -5.91 -30.23 -37.08
C PHE A 122 -5.31 -31.60 -37.43
N TYR A 123 -6.16 -32.59 -37.76
CA TYR A 123 -5.69 -33.95 -38.12
C TYR A 123 -5.55 -34.18 -39.62
N ASN A 124 -5.89 -33.19 -40.46
CA ASN A 124 -5.92 -33.35 -41.91
C ASN A 124 -4.91 -32.48 -42.68
N ASP A 125 -4.02 -31.76 -42.00
CA ASP A 125 -2.82 -31.10 -42.54
C ASP A 125 -1.58 -31.82 -42.06
#